data_5c363c25615222256ae3da10010d90cf
#
_entry.id   5c363c25615222256ae3da10010d90cf
#
_cell.length_a   1.000
_cell.length_b   1.000
_cell.length_c   1.000
_cell.angle_alpha   90.00
_cell.angle_beta   90.00
_cell.angle_gamma   90.00
#
_symmetry.space_group_name_H-M   'P 1'
#
loop_
_entity.id
_entity.type
_entity.pdbx_description
1 polymer ?
#
loop_
_entity_poly.entity_id
_entity_poly.type
_entity_poly.pdbx_seq_one_letter_code
_entity_poly.pdbx_strand_id
1 'polypeptide(L)'
;MSKLENGKDMIEAAKAVNKDNGYGPAYTVNAMGIIYDKEALGFEINEWADLWKPELKGKIAIPVISNTFGPAMVHVASDYKGVDIKSDDGKAAFEALAELRPNIVKTYSKSAEVANMFSSGEIAVAVIGDYAFNTVKKASPDATFVYPASGTYASFNTIDITKNCKNVDLAYKWIDYRLSLETETRTSSLENNGLGEVPVNGKVEVAEGTNVENTFNVVRERAKTVDYTFVLPLMETWTNQWNQTLNS
;
A
#
# COMPACT_ATOMS: atom_id res chain seq x y z
N MET A 1 -17.00 -6.42 -16.35
CA MET A 1 -17.46 -5.01 -16.07
C MET A 1 -18.84 -4.74 -16.64
N SER A 2 -19.14 -4.99 -17.93
CA SER A 2 -20.45 -4.63 -18.56
C SER A 2 -21.71 -5.24 -17.89
N LYS A 3 -21.56 -6.29 -17.08
CA LYS A 3 -22.66 -6.93 -16.31
C LYS A 3 -22.80 -6.38 -14.88
N LEU A 4 -21.96 -5.45 -14.45
CA LEU A 4 -21.97 -4.88 -13.10
C LEU A 4 -22.54 -3.46 -13.17
N GLU A 5 -23.73 -3.25 -12.63
CA GLU A 5 -24.41 -1.96 -12.66
C GLU A 5 -23.68 -0.92 -11.79
N ASN A 6 -23.16 -1.37 -10.62
CA ASN A 6 -22.42 -0.52 -9.70
C ASN A 6 -20.97 -0.27 -10.15
N GLY A 7 -20.44 -1.06 -11.09
CA GLY A 7 -19.11 -0.86 -11.66
C GLY A 7 -18.91 0.48 -12.38
N LYS A 8 -20.00 1.12 -12.86
CA LYS A 8 -19.95 2.45 -13.49
C LYS A 8 -19.54 3.57 -12.54
N ASP A 9 -19.83 3.40 -11.25
CA ASP A 9 -19.62 4.40 -10.20
C ASP A 9 -18.23 4.28 -9.54
N MET A 10 -17.42 3.31 -9.96
CA MET A 10 -16.04 3.17 -9.47
C MET A 10 -15.17 4.36 -9.88
N ILE A 11 -14.17 4.68 -9.05
CA ILE A 11 -13.12 5.66 -9.38
C ILE A 11 -12.30 5.17 -10.58
N GLU A 12 -11.73 6.10 -11.36
CA GLU A 12 -11.02 5.74 -12.60
C GLU A 12 -9.81 4.83 -12.37
N ALA A 13 -9.08 5.04 -11.28
CA ALA A 13 -7.96 4.16 -10.90
C ALA A 13 -8.42 2.70 -10.68
N ALA A 14 -9.58 2.49 -10.05
CA ALA A 14 -10.16 1.16 -9.85
C ALA A 14 -10.71 0.54 -11.15
N LYS A 15 -11.29 1.36 -12.06
CA LYS A 15 -11.73 0.91 -13.38
C LYS A 15 -10.56 0.46 -14.27
N ALA A 16 -9.38 1.07 -14.08
CA ALA A 16 -8.17 0.70 -14.82
C ALA A 16 -7.63 -0.68 -14.43
N VAL A 17 -7.92 -1.13 -13.21
CA VAL A 17 -7.51 -2.45 -12.73
C VAL A 17 -8.22 -3.53 -13.54
N ASN A 18 -7.45 -4.47 -14.10
CA ASN A 18 -7.96 -5.60 -14.90
C ASN A 18 -8.78 -5.22 -16.14
N LYS A 19 -8.70 -3.97 -16.60
CA LYS A 19 -9.50 -3.48 -17.72
C LYS A 19 -9.39 -4.35 -18.99
N ASP A 20 -8.20 -4.85 -19.29
CA ASP A 20 -7.87 -5.50 -20.53
C ASP A 20 -7.56 -7.01 -20.40
N ASN A 21 -7.55 -7.56 -19.18
CA ASN A 21 -7.14 -8.94 -18.92
C ASN A 21 -8.29 -9.91 -18.57
N GLY A 22 -9.53 -9.40 -18.46
CA GLY A 22 -10.72 -10.21 -18.23
C GLY A 22 -10.90 -10.72 -16.79
N TYR A 23 -10.06 -10.28 -15.84
CA TYR A 23 -10.23 -10.56 -14.43
C TYR A 23 -11.31 -9.66 -13.79
N GLY A 24 -11.66 -9.96 -12.53
CA GLY A 24 -12.73 -9.28 -11.82
C GLY A 24 -12.38 -7.85 -11.38
N PRO A 25 -13.39 -7.07 -10.96
CA PRO A 25 -13.20 -5.69 -10.55
C PRO A 25 -12.43 -5.57 -9.24
N ALA A 26 -11.79 -4.42 -9.03
CA ALA A 26 -11.37 -4.00 -7.72
C ALA A 26 -12.59 -3.75 -6.82
N TYR A 27 -12.46 -4.01 -5.51
CA TYR A 27 -13.53 -3.77 -4.53
C TYR A 27 -13.07 -2.99 -3.29
N THR A 28 -11.79 -2.83 -3.10
CA THR A 28 -11.16 -1.94 -2.12
C THR A 28 -9.72 -1.65 -2.55
N VAL A 29 -9.14 -0.62 -2.01
CA VAL A 29 -7.78 -0.19 -2.30
C VAL A 29 -7.04 0.11 -1.01
N ASN A 30 -5.74 -0.12 -1.02
CA ASN A 30 -4.82 0.29 0.04
C ASN A 30 -3.67 1.08 -0.58
N ALA A 31 -3.05 1.96 0.19
CA ALA A 31 -1.89 2.71 -0.25
C ALA A 31 -0.73 2.60 0.74
N MET A 32 0.48 2.60 0.20
CA MET A 32 1.70 2.56 0.98
C MET A 32 2.01 3.96 1.51
N GLY A 33 2.39 4.06 2.78
CA GLY A 33 2.81 5.32 3.40
C GLY A 33 3.93 5.10 4.41
N ILE A 34 4.22 6.14 5.14
CA ILE A 34 5.22 6.12 6.21
C ILE A 34 4.50 6.37 7.53
N ILE A 35 4.66 5.47 8.49
CA ILE A 35 4.27 5.71 9.89
C ILE A 35 5.51 5.99 10.70
N TYR A 36 5.47 7.02 11.56
CA TYR A 36 6.62 7.42 12.35
C TYR A 36 6.21 8.03 13.68
N ASP A 37 7.09 7.94 14.67
CA ASP A 37 6.98 8.60 15.97
C ASP A 37 7.73 9.93 15.92
N LYS A 38 6.98 11.06 15.87
CA LYS A 38 7.53 12.40 15.79
C LYS A 38 8.32 12.77 17.04
N GLU A 39 7.88 12.34 18.22
CA GLU A 39 8.56 12.67 19.47
C GLU A 39 9.91 11.94 19.56
N ALA A 40 9.93 10.66 19.20
CA ALA A 40 11.16 9.86 19.18
C ALA A 40 12.19 10.35 18.12
N LEU A 41 11.71 10.95 17.03
CA LEU A 41 12.58 11.51 15.97
C LEU A 41 13.03 12.94 16.25
N GLY A 42 12.16 13.78 16.82
CA GLY A 42 12.39 15.21 16.97
C GLY A 42 12.18 16.05 15.68
N PHE A 43 11.74 15.42 14.58
CA PHE A 43 11.42 16.07 13.30
C PHE A 43 10.28 15.34 12.56
N GLU A 44 9.75 15.97 11.52
CA GLU A 44 8.70 15.40 10.67
C GLU A 44 9.27 14.69 9.45
N ILE A 45 8.59 13.63 9.02
CA ILE A 45 8.82 12.95 7.75
C ILE A 45 7.71 13.39 6.79
N ASN A 46 8.08 13.90 5.61
CA ASN A 46 7.14 14.42 4.62
C ASN A 46 7.33 13.81 3.24
N GLU A 47 8.52 13.26 2.95
CA GLU A 47 8.88 12.72 1.65
C GLU A 47 9.58 11.35 1.76
N TRP A 48 9.52 10.57 0.69
CA TRP A 48 10.25 9.31 0.61
C TRP A 48 11.74 9.49 0.82
N ALA A 49 12.33 10.57 0.29
CA ALA A 49 13.74 10.87 0.44
C ALA A 49 14.19 11.05 1.90
N ASP A 50 13.26 11.41 2.80
CA ASP A 50 13.56 11.53 4.22
C ASP A 50 14.04 10.21 4.84
N LEU A 51 13.66 9.06 4.29
CA LEU A 51 14.10 7.75 4.78
C LEU A 51 15.63 7.55 4.69
N TRP A 52 16.30 8.26 3.77
CA TRP A 52 17.77 8.21 3.61
C TRP A 52 18.53 9.16 4.53
N LYS A 53 17.84 9.93 5.37
CA LYS A 53 18.50 10.82 6.34
C LYS A 53 19.36 10.02 7.32
N PRO A 54 20.61 10.45 7.62
CA PRO A 54 21.49 9.72 8.55
C PRO A 54 20.98 9.69 9.99
N GLU A 55 20.09 10.62 10.37
CA GLU A 55 19.41 10.67 11.68
C GLU A 55 18.48 9.46 11.92
N LEU A 56 18.10 8.76 10.84
CA LEU A 56 17.27 7.55 10.89
C LEU A 56 18.07 6.26 11.01
N LYS A 57 19.39 6.34 11.22
CA LYS A 57 20.23 5.16 11.36
C LYS A 57 19.71 4.19 12.44
N GLY A 58 19.40 2.96 12.01
CA GLY A 58 18.89 1.92 12.90
C GLY A 58 17.50 2.22 13.47
N LYS A 59 16.61 2.89 12.73
CA LYS A 59 15.28 3.28 13.21
C LYS A 59 14.13 2.86 12.29
N ILE A 60 14.40 2.27 11.12
CA ILE A 60 13.41 1.99 10.09
C ILE A 60 13.10 0.50 9.99
N ALA A 61 11.82 0.16 9.81
CA ALA A 61 11.39 -1.14 9.29
C ALA A 61 10.70 -0.97 7.93
N ILE A 62 10.97 -1.89 7.01
CA ILE A 62 10.33 -1.93 5.69
C ILE A 62 9.72 -3.32 5.43
N PRO A 63 8.71 -3.46 4.55
CA PRO A 63 8.13 -4.77 4.26
C PRO A 63 9.15 -5.70 3.60
N VAL A 64 9.02 -7.02 3.78
CA VAL A 64 9.74 -8.00 2.95
C VAL A 64 9.29 -7.87 1.49
N ILE A 65 10.16 -8.21 0.54
CA ILE A 65 9.86 -8.03 -0.89
C ILE A 65 8.63 -8.82 -1.37
N SER A 66 8.30 -9.92 -0.73
CA SER A 66 7.13 -10.74 -1.05
C SER A 66 5.80 -10.20 -0.52
N ASN A 67 5.81 -9.15 0.30
CA ASN A 67 4.60 -8.46 0.74
C ASN A 67 4.01 -7.59 -0.37
N THR A 68 2.74 -7.21 -0.23
CA THR A 68 2.00 -6.35 -1.18
C THR A 68 2.79 -5.10 -1.59
N PHE A 69 3.48 -4.46 -0.65
CA PHE A 69 4.24 -3.22 -0.90
C PHE A 69 5.76 -3.43 -0.97
N GLY A 70 6.25 -4.68 -0.96
CA GLY A 70 7.67 -4.96 -1.15
C GLY A 70 8.20 -4.49 -2.52
N PRO A 71 7.57 -4.89 -3.64
CA PRO A 71 7.95 -4.38 -4.96
C PRO A 71 7.77 -2.86 -5.10
N ALA A 72 6.76 -2.27 -4.44
CA ALA A 72 6.57 -0.82 -4.42
C ALA A 72 7.75 -0.09 -3.75
N MET A 73 8.35 -0.69 -2.70
CA MET A 73 9.55 -0.10 -2.07
C MET A 73 10.75 -0.07 -3.02
N VAL A 74 10.88 -1.06 -3.93
CA VAL A 74 11.91 -1.03 -5.00
C VAL A 74 11.66 0.13 -5.95
N HIS A 75 10.39 0.40 -6.31
CA HIS A 75 10.03 1.56 -7.14
C HIS A 75 10.34 2.89 -6.42
N VAL A 76 10.03 3.01 -5.12
CA VAL A 76 10.37 4.20 -4.32
C VAL A 76 11.89 4.44 -4.33
N ALA A 77 12.69 3.39 -4.21
CA ALA A 77 14.15 3.50 -4.27
C ALA A 77 14.66 3.92 -5.65
N SER A 78 14.00 3.48 -6.74
CA SER A 78 14.28 3.94 -8.11
C SER A 78 13.91 5.41 -8.29
N ASP A 79 12.72 5.80 -7.83
CA ASP A 79 12.25 7.19 -7.85
C ASP A 79 13.22 8.11 -7.06
N TYR A 80 13.77 7.65 -5.92
CA TYR A 80 14.79 8.37 -5.14
C TYR A 80 16.06 8.65 -5.95
N LYS A 81 16.49 7.71 -6.80
CA LYS A 81 17.62 7.90 -7.73
C LYS A 81 17.26 8.72 -8.96
N GLY A 82 15.99 9.02 -9.19
CA GLY A 82 15.54 9.70 -10.42
C GLY A 82 15.69 8.84 -11.68
N VAL A 83 15.69 7.52 -11.54
CA VAL A 83 15.86 6.56 -12.64
C VAL A 83 14.53 5.88 -12.92
N ASP A 84 14.15 5.75 -14.20
CA ASP A 84 13.03 4.89 -14.59
C ASP A 84 13.40 3.43 -14.36
N ILE A 85 12.70 2.77 -13.46
CA ILE A 85 12.95 1.39 -13.07
C ILE A 85 12.95 0.40 -14.25
N LYS A 86 12.23 0.72 -15.33
CA LYS A 86 12.17 -0.10 -16.54
C LYS A 86 13.42 0.06 -17.42
N SER A 87 14.23 1.10 -17.19
CA SER A 87 15.43 1.35 -18.01
C SER A 87 16.63 0.51 -17.59
N ASP A 88 16.63 -0.02 -16.35
CA ASP A 88 17.78 -0.76 -15.79
C ASP A 88 17.37 -1.99 -14.96
N ASP A 89 16.10 -2.43 -15.08
CA ASP A 89 15.53 -3.57 -14.36
C ASP A 89 15.65 -3.44 -12.82
N GLY A 90 15.70 -2.20 -12.31
CA GLY A 90 15.77 -1.88 -10.90
C GLY A 90 17.18 -1.85 -10.31
N LYS A 91 18.24 -1.84 -11.11
CA LYS A 91 19.63 -1.78 -10.62
C LYS A 91 19.87 -0.56 -9.73
N ALA A 92 19.49 0.64 -10.18
CA ALA A 92 19.63 1.86 -9.39
C ALA A 92 18.81 1.82 -8.09
N ALA A 93 17.67 1.12 -8.10
CA ALA A 93 16.86 0.93 -6.89
C ALA A 93 17.61 0.11 -5.83
N PHE A 94 18.28 -0.98 -6.22
CA PHE A 94 19.06 -1.78 -5.26
C PHE A 94 20.31 -1.06 -4.77
N GLU A 95 20.93 -0.20 -5.58
CA GLU A 95 21.98 0.73 -5.11
C GLU A 95 21.44 1.69 -4.04
N ALA A 96 20.25 2.28 -4.26
CA ALA A 96 19.60 3.14 -3.27
C ALA A 96 19.22 2.37 -1.99
N LEU A 97 18.75 1.14 -2.11
CA LEU A 97 18.44 0.29 -0.95
C LEU A 97 19.70 -0.08 -0.15
N ALA A 98 20.84 -0.26 -0.81
CA ALA A 98 22.12 -0.44 -0.14
C ALA A 98 22.52 0.80 0.66
N GLU A 99 22.28 2.01 0.11
CA GLU A 99 22.49 3.28 0.84
C GLU A 99 21.50 3.41 2.02
N LEU A 100 20.27 2.92 1.89
CA LEU A 100 19.28 2.92 2.96
C LEU A 100 19.56 1.89 4.06
N ARG A 101 20.31 0.83 3.76
CA ARG A 101 20.55 -0.31 4.67
C ARG A 101 20.97 0.07 6.10
N PRO A 102 21.86 1.07 6.30
CA PRO A 102 22.24 1.49 7.66
C PRO A 102 21.07 2.02 8.51
N ASN A 103 20.01 2.51 7.89
CA ASN A 103 18.83 3.04 8.56
C ASN A 103 17.82 1.91 8.91
N ILE A 104 17.90 0.77 8.25
CA ILE A 104 16.97 -0.34 8.42
C ILE A 104 17.38 -1.22 9.59
N VAL A 105 16.48 -1.43 10.55
CA VAL A 105 16.62 -2.40 11.64
C VAL A 105 16.37 -3.80 11.08
N LYS A 106 15.20 -3.98 10.45
CA LYS A 106 14.85 -5.26 9.80
C LYS A 106 13.73 -5.09 8.79
N THR A 107 13.54 -6.11 7.97
CA THR A 107 12.34 -6.28 7.16
C THR A 107 11.27 -7.03 7.95
N TYR A 108 9.98 -6.73 7.71
CA TYR A 108 8.84 -7.34 8.40
C TYR A 108 7.88 -8.03 7.42
N SER A 109 7.17 -9.06 7.90
CA SER A 109 6.15 -9.78 7.12
C SER A 109 4.72 -9.51 7.58
N LYS A 110 4.52 -9.08 8.83
CA LYS A 110 3.18 -8.84 9.41
C LYS A 110 3.10 -7.49 10.10
N SER A 111 1.96 -6.80 9.98
CA SER A 111 1.72 -5.52 10.67
C SER A 111 1.87 -5.59 12.18
N ALA A 112 1.56 -6.74 12.80
CA ALA A 112 1.75 -6.94 14.23
C ALA A 112 3.22 -6.87 14.67
N GLU A 113 4.17 -7.27 13.80
CA GLU A 113 5.60 -7.12 14.08
C GLU A 113 5.97 -5.64 14.15
N VAL A 114 5.45 -4.81 13.24
CA VAL A 114 5.65 -3.37 13.24
C VAL A 114 5.11 -2.73 14.52
N ALA A 115 3.88 -3.08 14.90
CA ALA A 115 3.28 -2.59 16.14
C ALA A 115 4.13 -2.93 17.39
N ASN A 116 4.65 -4.16 17.45
CA ASN A 116 5.52 -4.57 18.54
C ASN A 116 6.85 -3.81 18.58
N MET A 117 7.47 -3.57 17.41
CA MET A 117 8.72 -2.79 17.31
C MET A 117 8.53 -1.33 17.71
N PHE A 118 7.40 -0.70 17.37
CA PHE A 118 7.06 0.64 17.87
C PHE A 118 6.86 0.63 19.38
N SER A 119 6.07 -0.33 19.90
CA SER A 119 5.79 -0.42 21.34
C SER A 119 7.05 -0.65 22.19
N SER A 120 8.05 -1.38 21.66
CA SER A 120 9.32 -1.62 22.33
C SER A 120 10.37 -0.52 22.14
N GLY A 121 10.10 0.46 21.27
CA GLY A 121 11.09 1.48 20.89
C GLY A 121 12.22 0.96 19.99
N GLU A 122 12.07 -0.24 19.41
CA GLU A 122 13.06 -0.82 18.49
C GLU A 122 13.16 -0.02 17.18
N ILE A 123 12.03 0.53 16.71
CA ILE A 123 11.95 1.42 15.56
C ILE A 123 11.20 2.70 15.88
N ALA A 124 11.43 3.73 15.10
CA ALA A 124 10.67 4.98 15.13
C ALA A 124 10.00 5.30 13.78
N VAL A 125 10.27 4.50 12.73
CA VAL A 125 9.72 4.68 11.38
C VAL A 125 9.41 3.33 10.79
N ALA A 126 8.29 3.24 10.04
CA ALA A 126 8.06 2.09 9.16
C ALA A 126 7.41 2.53 7.84
N VAL A 127 7.82 1.88 6.75
CA VAL A 127 7.09 1.90 5.48
C VAL A 127 6.02 0.81 5.55
N ILE A 128 4.73 1.17 5.40
CA ILE A 128 3.63 0.27 5.68
C ILE A 128 2.37 0.65 4.90
N GLY A 129 1.46 -0.30 4.67
CA GLY A 129 0.14 0.00 4.13
C GLY A 129 -0.79 0.62 5.17
N ASP A 130 -1.70 1.46 4.71
CA ASP A 130 -2.71 2.17 5.52
C ASP A 130 -3.56 1.23 6.39
N TYR A 131 -3.82 0.01 5.94
CA TYR A 131 -4.55 -1.02 6.70
C TYR A 131 -3.94 -1.35 8.06
N ALA A 132 -2.66 -1.08 8.25
CA ALA A 132 -1.96 -1.33 9.50
C ALA A 132 -1.99 -0.13 10.47
N PHE A 133 -2.42 1.05 10.01
CA PHE A 133 -2.41 2.28 10.80
C PHE A 133 -3.04 2.09 12.18
N ASN A 134 -4.27 1.58 12.23
CA ASN A 134 -4.98 1.41 13.51
C ASN A 134 -4.27 0.43 14.46
N THR A 135 -3.60 -0.59 13.93
CA THR A 135 -2.85 -1.57 14.73
C THR A 135 -1.62 -0.92 15.37
N VAL A 136 -0.87 -0.14 14.58
CA VAL A 136 0.31 0.56 15.09
C VAL A 136 -0.08 1.71 16.02
N LYS A 137 -1.13 2.47 15.69
CA LYS A 137 -1.63 3.59 16.51
C LYS A 137 -2.08 3.16 17.91
N LYS A 138 -2.61 1.93 18.05
CA LYS A 138 -2.93 1.34 19.37
C LYS A 138 -1.69 1.01 20.19
N ALA A 139 -0.61 0.62 19.54
CA ALA A 139 0.66 0.27 20.18
C ALA A 139 1.54 1.50 20.46
N SER A 140 1.47 2.52 19.62
CA SER A 140 2.16 3.82 19.73
C SER A 140 1.16 4.93 19.42
N PRO A 141 0.47 5.49 20.43
CA PRO A 141 -0.56 6.53 20.25
C PRO A 141 -0.06 7.81 19.57
N ASP A 142 1.23 8.13 19.70
CA ASP A 142 1.84 9.33 19.13
C ASP A 142 2.32 9.12 17.67
N ALA A 143 2.28 7.88 17.18
CA ALA A 143 2.64 7.59 15.80
C ALA A 143 1.75 8.33 14.80
N THR A 144 2.37 8.94 13.82
CA THR A 144 1.74 9.69 12.73
C THR A 144 1.93 8.95 11.42
N PHE A 145 0.88 8.90 10.58
CA PHE A 145 0.93 8.31 9.25
C PHE A 145 0.92 9.42 8.19
N VAL A 146 1.82 9.33 7.22
CA VAL A 146 1.94 10.31 6.15
C VAL A 146 2.02 9.63 4.78
N TYR A 147 1.35 10.24 3.80
CA TYR A 147 1.57 10.00 2.40
C TYR A 147 2.49 11.10 1.85
N PRO A 148 3.69 10.75 1.34
CA PRO A 148 4.59 11.72 0.75
C PRO A 148 3.93 12.58 -0.33
N ALA A 149 4.28 13.87 -0.39
CA ALA A 149 3.70 14.81 -1.34
C ALA A 149 4.06 14.44 -2.78
N SER A 150 5.21 13.83 -3.01
CA SER A 150 5.66 13.27 -4.30
C SER A 150 4.79 12.11 -4.81
N GLY A 151 3.87 11.61 -3.99
CA GLY A 151 2.97 10.50 -4.34
C GLY A 151 3.34 9.19 -3.67
N THR A 152 2.55 8.16 -3.97
CA THR A 152 2.73 6.83 -3.39
C THR A 152 2.31 5.71 -4.34
N TYR A 153 2.30 4.48 -3.83
CA TYR A 153 1.85 3.28 -4.56
C TYR A 153 0.61 2.70 -3.90
N ALA A 154 -0.41 2.44 -4.74
CA ALA A 154 -1.65 1.79 -4.33
C ALA A 154 -1.69 0.33 -4.78
N SER A 155 -2.40 -0.48 -4.02
CA SER A 155 -2.72 -1.87 -4.33
C SER A 155 -4.22 -2.09 -4.22
N PHE A 156 -4.82 -2.63 -5.28
CA PHE A 156 -6.24 -2.91 -5.35
C PHE A 156 -6.50 -4.39 -5.07
N ASN A 157 -7.46 -4.68 -4.21
CA ASN A 157 -7.97 -6.02 -4.03
C ASN A 157 -9.08 -6.29 -5.03
N THR A 158 -9.03 -7.43 -5.71
CA THR A 158 -9.98 -7.80 -6.76
C THR A 158 -10.85 -8.99 -6.36
N ILE A 159 -12.03 -9.10 -6.96
CA ILE A 159 -12.94 -10.23 -6.78
C ILE A 159 -13.11 -10.92 -8.11
N ASP A 160 -12.76 -12.21 -8.16
CA ASP A 160 -12.83 -13.02 -9.37
C ASP A 160 -13.79 -14.19 -9.24
N ILE A 161 -14.45 -14.52 -10.35
CA ILE A 161 -15.30 -15.72 -10.44
C ILE A 161 -14.42 -16.87 -10.93
N THR A 162 -14.31 -17.93 -10.12
CA THR A 162 -13.51 -19.10 -10.51
C THR A 162 -14.06 -19.79 -11.76
N LYS A 163 -13.20 -20.35 -12.58
CA LYS A 163 -13.53 -21.00 -13.87
C LYS A 163 -14.65 -22.05 -13.76
N ASN A 164 -14.74 -22.75 -12.63
CA ASN A 164 -15.70 -23.84 -12.43
C ASN A 164 -16.87 -23.42 -11.53
N CYS A 165 -17.14 -22.12 -11.39
CA CYS A 165 -18.28 -21.62 -10.62
C CYS A 165 -19.59 -22.14 -11.21
N LYS A 166 -20.42 -22.82 -10.39
CA LYS A 166 -21.72 -23.37 -10.84
C LYS A 166 -22.83 -22.32 -10.83
N ASN A 167 -22.66 -21.26 -10.04
CA ASN A 167 -23.70 -20.23 -9.81
C ASN A 167 -23.18 -18.85 -10.29
N VAL A 168 -22.78 -18.77 -11.56
CA VAL A 168 -22.15 -17.56 -12.14
C VAL A 168 -23.03 -16.34 -12.00
N ASP A 169 -24.33 -16.44 -12.25
CA ASP A 169 -25.26 -15.31 -12.13
C ASP A 169 -25.39 -14.80 -10.69
N LEU A 170 -25.37 -15.71 -9.71
CA LEU A 170 -25.36 -15.32 -8.29
C LEU A 170 -24.03 -14.65 -7.92
N ALA A 171 -22.92 -15.14 -8.44
CA ALA A 171 -21.61 -14.53 -8.23
C ALA A 171 -21.57 -13.10 -8.78
N TYR A 172 -22.10 -12.85 -9.98
CA TYR A 172 -22.23 -11.48 -10.52
C TYR A 172 -23.10 -10.59 -9.64
N LYS A 173 -24.24 -11.05 -9.16
CA LYS A 173 -25.10 -10.29 -8.24
C LYS A 173 -24.39 -9.94 -6.94
N TRP A 174 -23.62 -10.89 -6.39
CA TRP A 174 -22.87 -10.68 -5.17
C TRP A 174 -21.73 -9.65 -5.36
N ILE A 175 -21.00 -9.75 -6.47
CA ILE A 175 -19.94 -8.78 -6.82
C ILE A 175 -20.55 -7.38 -7.01
N ASP A 176 -21.67 -7.30 -7.74
CA ASP A 176 -22.33 -6.00 -7.97
C ASP A 176 -22.85 -5.38 -6.67
N TYR A 177 -23.43 -6.21 -5.78
CA TYR A 177 -23.81 -5.77 -4.43
C TYR A 177 -22.61 -5.31 -3.61
N ARG A 178 -21.44 -6.01 -3.70
CA ARG A 178 -20.22 -5.60 -3.00
C ARG A 178 -19.72 -4.22 -3.44
N LEU A 179 -19.95 -3.84 -4.71
CA LEU A 179 -19.57 -2.55 -5.29
C LEU A 179 -20.66 -1.48 -5.10
N SER A 180 -21.78 -1.79 -4.49
CA SER A 180 -22.89 -0.84 -4.30
C SER A 180 -22.50 0.28 -3.32
N LEU A 181 -23.11 1.46 -3.52
CA LEU A 181 -22.92 2.60 -2.63
C LEU A 181 -23.25 2.22 -1.17
N GLU A 182 -24.36 1.47 -0.95
CA GLU A 182 -24.77 1.01 0.38
C GLU A 182 -23.67 0.17 1.06
N THR A 183 -23.17 -0.83 0.35
CA THR A 183 -22.18 -1.75 0.93
C THR A 183 -20.86 -1.02 1.19
N GLU A 184 -20.36 -0.24 0.24
CA GLU A 184 -19.06 0.43 0.40
C GLU A 184 -19.11 1.58 1.42
N THR A 185 -20.25 2.29 1.56
CA THR A 185 -20.45 3.24 2.67
C THR A 185 -20.35 2.54 4.02
N ARG A 186 -20.99 1.36 4.16
CA ARG A 186 -20.93 0.59 5.41
C ARG A 186 -19.53 0.06 5.68
N THR A 187 -18.85 -0.51 4.68
CA THR A 187 -17.52 -1.11 4.90
C THR A 187 -16.42 -0.07 5.08
N SER A 188 -16.59 1.16 4.58
CA SER A 188 -15.62 2.25 4.79
C SER A 188 -15.67 2.85 6.20
N SER A 189 -16.78 2.70 6.90
CA SER A 189 -16.91 3.14 8.30
C SER A 189 -16.12 2.22 9.25
N LEU A 190 -15.67 2.78 10.38
CA LEU A 190 -15.19 2.01 11.55
C LEU A 190 -16.31 1.75 12.56
N GLU A 191 -17.47 2.38 12.37
CA GLU A 191 -18.67 2.22 13.18
C GLU A 191 -19.60 1.14 12.61
N ASN A 192 -20.55 0.68 13.39
CA ASN A 192 -21.60 -0.25 12.97
C ASN A 192 -21.07 -1.53 12.28
N ASN A 193 -19.99 -2.10 12.82
CA ASN A 193 -19.30 -3.27 12.27
C ASN A 193 -18.69 -3.04 10.86
N GLY A 194 -18.41 -1.81 10.50
CA GLY A 194 -17.63 -1.48 9.32
C GLY A 194 -16.16 -1.89 9.48
N LEU A 195 -15.46 -2.04 8.36
CA LEU A 195 -14.10 -2.56 8.33
C LEU A 195 -13.03 -1.45 8.19
N GLY A 196 -13.46 -0.21 7.91
CA GLY A 196 -12.54 0.88 7.58
C GLY A 196 -11.83 0.64 6.24
N GLU A 197 -12.48 -0.06 5.31
CA GLU A 197 -11.96 -0.29 3.97
C GLU A 197 -12.02 0.99 3.14
N VAL A 198 -11.00 1.23 2.34
CA VAL A 198 -11.02 2.35 1.40
C VAL A 198 -11.90 1.99 0.20
N PRO A 199 -12.98 2.74 -0.07
CA PRO A 199 -13.94 2.39 -1.10
C PRO A 199 -13.35 2.61 -2.50
N VAL A 200 -13.88 1.86 -3.48
CA VAL A 200 -13.62 2.09 -4.90
C VAL A 200 -14.81 2.77 -5.60
N ASN A 201 -15.98 2.82 -4.98
CA ASN A 201 -17.13 3.55 -5.48
C ASN A 201 -16.94 5.05 -5.20
N GLY A 202 -16.85 5.86 -6.25
CA GLY A 202 -16.57 7.29 -6.18
C GLY A 202 -17.69 8.14 -5.57
N LYS A 203 -18.86 7.55 -5.29
CA LYS A 203 -20.01 8.23 -4.66
C LYS A 203 -20.04 8.08 -3.14
N VAL A 204 -19.15 7.25 -2.57
CA VAL A 204 -19.07 7.09 -1.11
C VAL A 204 -18.55 8.38 -0.49
N GLU A 205 -19.32 8.92 0.44
CA GLU A 205 -18.89 10.01 1.32
C GLU A 205 -18.12 9.43 2.49
N VAL A 206 -16.81 9.58 2.46
CA VAL A 206 -15.91 9.10 3.51
C VAL A 206 -15.85 10.13 4.64
N ALA A 207 -15.86 9.66 5.89
CA ALA A 207 -15.84 10.55 7.05
C ALA A 207 -14.56 11.39 7.10
N GLU A 208 -14.72 12.71 7.25
CA GLU A 208 -13.62 13.69 7.35
C GLU A 208 -12.64 13.38 8.47
N GLY A 209 -11.36 13.65 8.27
CA GLY A 209 -10.29 13.47 9.25
C GLY A 209 -9.92 12.02 9.52
N THR A 210 -10.47 11.07 8.76
CA THR A 210 -10.15 9.64 8.91
C THR A 210 -8.97 9.22 8.02
N ASN A 211 -8.30 8.14 8.40
CA ASN A 211 -7.28 7.54 7.54
C ASN A 211 -7.87 7.00 6.22
N VAL A 212 -9.14 6.58 6.25
CA VAL A 212 -9.86 6.13 5.03
C VAL A 212 -9.99 7.27 4.05
N GLU A 213 -10.37 8.48 4.50
CA GLU A 213 -10.44 9.68 3.66
C GLU A 213 -9.06 10.03 3.08
N ASN A 214 -8.02 10.05 3.90
CA ASN A 214 -6.66 10.36 3.46
C ASN A 214 -6.21 9.39 2.35
N THR A 215 -6.44 8.08 2.53
CA THR A 215 -6.11 7.08 1.52
C THR A 215 -6.95 7.25 0.26
N PHE A 216 -8.26 7.46 0.41
CA PHE A 216 -9.17 7.64 -0.72
C PHE A 216 -8.75 8.84 -1.59
N ASN A 217 -8.41 9.95 -0.97
CA ASN A 217 -7.96 11.14 -1.67
C ASN A 217 -6.62 10.92 -2.37
N VAL A 218 -5.61 10.35 -1.68
CA VAL A 218 -4.29 10.11 -2.29
C VAL A 218 -4.35 9.14 -3.46
N VAL A 219 -5.22 8.12 -3.38
CA VAL A 219 -5.41 7.16 -4.47
C VAL A 219 -6.01 7.82 -5.71
N ARG A 220 -6.93 8.76 -5.52
CA ARG A 220 -7.55 9.49 -6.64
C ARG A 220 -6.62 10.52 -7.28
N GLU A 221 -5.72 11.12 -6.50
CA GLU A 221 -4.94 12.28 -6.92
C GLU A 221 -3.54 11.92 -7.42
N ARG A 222 -2.82 11.03 -6.71
CA ARG A 222 -1.38 10.87 -6.92
C ARG A 222 -0.78 9.50 -6.64
N ALA A 223 -1.60 8.46 -6.42
CA ALA A 223 -1.07 7.12 -6.27
C ALA A 223 -0.81 6.45 -7.62
N LYS A 224 0.32 5.78 -7.73
CA LYS A 224 0.68 4.90 -8.85
C LYS A 224 0.35 3.45 -8.48
N THR A 225 0.33 2.56 -9.45
CA THR A 225 0.27 1.10 -9.24
C THR A 225 1.55 0.44 -9.73
N VAL A 226 1.94 -0.65 -9.09
CA VAL A 226 3.06 -1.46 -9.57
C VAL A 226 2.64 -2.20 -10.85
N ASP A 227 3.44 -2.09 -11.90
CA ASP A 227 3.25 -2.86 -13.14
C ASP A 227 3.76 -4.29 -12.94
N TYR A 228 2.88 -5.18 -12.53
CA TYR A 228 3.25 -6.58 -12.30
C TYR A 228 3.60 -7.35 -13.58
N THR A 229 3.24 -6.87 -14.78
CA THR A 229 3.70 -7.45 -16.04
C THR A 229 5.21 -7.27 -16.19
N PHE A 230 5.72 -6.13 -15.75
CA PHE A 230 7.16 -5.86 -15.69
C PHE A 230 7.84 -6.56 -14.52
N VAL A 231 7.24 -6.51 -13.32
CA VAL A 231 7.87 -6.96 -12.08
C VAL A 231 7.96 -8.48 -11.96
N LEU A 232 6.90 -9.23 -12.36
CA LEU A 232 6.85 -10.68 -12.16
C LEU A 232 8.03 -11.46 -12.77
N PRO A 233 8.50 -11.16 -13.99
CA PRO A 233 9.70 -11.82 -14.54
C PRO A 233 10.98 -11.54 -13.74
N LEU A 234 11.05 -10.42 -13.03
CA LEU A 234 12.21 -9.97 -12.26
C LEU A 234 12.19 -10.43 -10.80
N MET A 235 11.07 -10.96 -10.30
CA MET A 235 10.86 -11.23 -8.86
C MET A 235 11.91 -12.15 -8.24
N GLU A 236 12.38 -13.17 -8.96
CA GLU A 236 13.43 -14.04 -8.46
C GLU A 236 14.75 -13.28 -8.28
N THR A 237 15.15 -12.52 -9.30
CA THR A 237 16.36 -11.68 -9.26
C THR A 237 16.26 -10.63 -8.16
N TRP A 238 15.13 -9.93 -8.08
CA TRP A 238 14.91 -8.91 -7.04
C TRP A 238 14.90 -9.51 -5.63
N THR A 239 14.33 -10.71 -5.44
CA THR A 239 14.34 -11.39 -4.14
C THR A 239 15.78 -11.72 -3.71
N ASN A 240 16.61 -12.20 -4.62
CA ASN A 240 18.01 -12.48 -4.34
C ASN A 240 18.79 -11.19 -4.01
N GLN A 241 18.62 -10.13 -4.80
CA GLN A 241 19.25 -8.84 -4.53
C GLN A 241 18.77 -8.22 -3.22
N TRP A 242 17.47 -8.31 -2.91
CA TRP A 242 16.90 -7.84 -1.64
C TRP A 242 17.55 -8.51 -0.45
N ASN A 243 17.67 -9.85 -0.49
CA ASN A 243 18.28 -10.62 0.58
C ASN A 243 19.78 -10.28 0.75
N GLN A 244 20.51 -10.14 -0.36
CA GLN A 244 21.91 -9.74 -0.33
C GLN A 244 22.12 -8.32 0.19
N THR A 245 21.21 -7.40 -0.12
CA THR A 245 21.33 -5.99 0.25
C THR A 245 20.87 -5.71 1.68
N LEU A 246 19.76 -6.33 2.12
CA LEU A 246 19.06 -5.92 3.34
C LEU A 246 19.15 -6.95 4.48
N ASN A 247 19.34 -8.23 4.17
CA ASN A 247 19.32 -9.33 5.17
C ASN A 247 20.68 -9.97 5.39
N SER A 248 21.74 -9.44 4.76
CA SER A 248 23.13 -9.91 4.94
C SER A 248 23.78 -9.28 6.17
#